data_2b52c1120fe69ce682e2397dc554e295
#
_entry.id   2b52c1120fe69ce682e2397dc554e295
#
_cell.length_a   1.000
_cell.length_b   1.000
_cell.length_c   1.000
_cell.angle_alpha   90.00
_cell.angle_beta   90.00
_cell.angle_gamma   90.00
#
_symmetry.space_group_name_H-M   'P 1'
#
loop_
_entity.id
_entity.type
_entity.pdbx_description
1 polymer ?
#
loop_
_entity_poly.entity_id
_entity_poly.type
_entity_poly.pdbx_seq_one_letter_code
_entity_poly.pdbx_strand_id
1 'polypeptide(L)'
;MLGGHLLHGGDYNPEQWLDCPEILEEDIRLMKEAGVNCVTLGVFSWAVLEPEEGVYDFDWLEEIIDNLGKAGIQVILATPSGAMPHWLTQKYPEVMQVRADGRRNLPGKRHNFCYTSPVMRAKITALDEALSERFGKKENVILWHLS
;
A
#
# COMPACT_ATOMS: atom_id res chain seq x y z
N MET A 1 14.94 -2.77 -17.46
CA MET A 1 14.27 -3.66 -18.44
C MET A 1 13.74 -4.85 -17.68
N LEU A 2 12.43 -5.10 -17.71
CA LEU A 2 11.83 -6.35 -17.24
C LEU A 2 12.38 -7.46 -18.17
N GLY A 3 13.51 -8.04 -17.80
CA GLY A 3 14.15 -9.10 -18.60
C GLY A 3 13.21 -10.28 -18.69
N GLY A 4 12.75 -10.63 -19.87
CA GLY A 4 11.85 -11.68 -20.37
C GLY A 4 11.39 -12.85 -19.47
N HIS A 5 11.33 -12.65 -18.16
CA HIS A 5 10.83 -13.62 -17.20
C HIS A 5 9.37 -13.34 -16.86
N LEU A 6 8.59 -14.40 -16.78
CA LEU A 6 7.21 -14.33 -16.31
C LEU A 6 7.21 -13.91 -14.83
N LEU A 7 6.46 -12.87 -14.50
CA LEU A 7 6.20 -12.50 -13.11
C LEU A 7 5.12 -13.43 -12.55
N HIS A 8 5.40 -14.05 -11.41
CA HIS A 8 4.52 -15.00 -10.73
C HIS A 8 4.38 -14.63 -9.27
N GLY A 9 3.18 -14.37 -8.81
CA GLY A 9 2.84 -14.01 -7.43
C GLY A 9 1.47 -13.38 -7.32
N GLY A 10 1.23 -12.66 -6.25
CA GLY A 10 -0.06 -12.04 -5.95
C GLY A 10 0.09 -10.89 -4.97
N ASP A 11 -1.04 -10.41 -4.43
CA ASP A 11 -1.04 -9.41 -3.37
C ASP A 11 -0.49 -10.01 -2.07
N TYR A 12 0.37 -9.26 -1.40
CA TYR A 12 0.95 -9.58 -0.11
C TYR A 12 0.66 -8.45 0.88
N ASN A 13 0.04 -8.79 2.01
CA ASN A 13 -0.43 -7.82 3.01
C ASN A 13 0.22 -8.10 4.37
N PRO A 14 1.55 -7.89 4.51
CA PRO A 14 2.31 -8.18 5.73
C PRO A 14 1.96 -7.25 6.90
N GLU A 15 1.33 -6.10 6.63
CA GLU A 15 0.90 -5.16 7.65
C GLU A 15 -0.03 -5.76 8.70
N GLN A 16 -0.62 -6.91 8.41
CA GLN A 16 -1.47 -7.66 9.33
C GLN A 16 -0.67 -8.45 10.38
N TRP A 17 0.63 -8.62 10.18
CA TRP A 17 1.49 -9.55 10.93
C TRP A 17 2.76 -8.89 11.46
N LEU A 18 2.82 -7.55 11.55
CA LEU A 18 4.02 -6.83 11.99
C LEU A 18 4.47 -7.21 13.40
N ASP A 19 3.52 -7.62 14.26
CA ASP A 19 3.82 -8.10 15.63
C ASP A 19 4.23 -9.58 15.68
N CYS A 20 4.31 -10.25 14.54
CA CYS A 20 4.59 -11.69 14.42
C CYS A 20 5.69 -11.94 13.37
N PRO A 21 6.96 -11.61 13.66
CA PRO A 21 8.04 -11.67 12.69
C PRO A 21 8.27 -13.09 12.13
N GLU A 22 7.96 -14.13 12.92
CA GLU A 22 8.02 -15.52 12.48
C GLU A 22 7.06 -15.84 11.33
N ILE A 23 5.93 -15.14 11.23
CA ILE A 23 5.00 -15.27 10.10
C ILE A 23 5.61 -14.66 8.85
N LEU A 24 6.23 -13.48 8.97
CA LEU A 24 6.86 -12.81 7.84
C LEU A 24 8.03 -13.62 7.25
N GLU A 25 8.81 -14.29 8.10
CA GLU A 25 9.88 -15.19 7.68
C GLU A 25 9.34 -16.43 6.97
N GLU A 26 8.30 -17.03 7.54
CA GLU A 26 7.64 -18.22 6.96
C GLU A 26 6.96 -17.91 5.64
N ASP A 27 6.32 -16.74 5.50
CA ASP A 27 5.71 -16.29 4.26
C ASP A 27 6.75 -16.23 3.13
N ILE A 28 7.92 -15.64 3.37
CA ILE A 28 9.00 -15.57 2.39
C ILE A 28 9.51 -16.98 2.02
N ARG A 29 9.63 -17.88 3.01
CA ARG A 29 10.01 -19.26 2.77
C ARG A 29 9.02 -19.97 1.85
N LEU A 30 7.71 -19.84 2.15
CA LEU A 30 6.63 -20.44 1.36
C LEU A 30 6.53 -19.84 -0.04
N MET A 31 6.71 -18.53 -0.19
CA MET A 31 6.76 -17.86 -1.48
C MET A 31 7.87 -18.45 -2.36
N LYS A 32 9.06 -18.68 -1.80
CA LYS A 32 10.18 -19.27 -2.54
C LYS A 32 9.88 -20.71 -2.95
N GLU A 33 9.30 -21.53 -2.08
CA GLU A 33 8.89 -22.89 -2.41
C GLU A 33 7.85 -22.93 -3.53
N ALA A 34 6.91 -21.97 -3.52
CA ALA A 34 5.89 -21.83 -4.55
C ALA A 34 6.42 -21.23 -5.87
N GLY A 35 7.70 -20.84 -5.92
CA GLY A 35 8.28 -20.20 -7.10
C GLY A 35 7.79 -18.76 -7.35
N VAL A 36 7.30 -18.08 -6.31
CA VAL A 36 6.93 -16.67 -6.36
C VAL A 36 8.17 -15.83 -6.57
N ASN A 37 8.14 -14.94 -7.56
CA ASN A 37 9.23 -14.03 -7.89
C ASN A 37 8.83 -12.55 -7.89
N CYS A 38 7.54 -12.25 -7.68
CA CYS A 38 7.02 -10.89 -7.61
C CYS A 38 5.77 -10.84 -6.73
N VAL A 39 5.61 -9.79 -5.92
CA VAL A 39 4.41 -9.53 -5.12
C VAL A 39 3.94 -8.10 -5.27
N THR A 40 2.62 -7.87 -5.17
CA THR A 40 2.06 -6.53 -5.00
C THR A 40 1.97 -6.24 -3.51
N LEU A 41 2.59 -5.15 -3.06
CA LEU A 41 2.75 -4.82 -1.65
C LEU A 41 2.08 -3.48 -1.32
N GLY A 42 1.43 -3.38 -0.17
CA GLY A 42 0.96 -2.13 0.39
C GLY A 42 -0.42 -1.64 -0.08
N VAL A 43 -1.22 -2.47 -0.76
CA VAL A 43 -2.52 -2.07 -1.34
C VAL A 43 -3.49 -1.49 -0.30
N PHE A 44 -3.44 -1.97 0.95
CA PHE A 44 -4.36 -1.58 2.02
C PHE A 44 -3.68 -0.84 3.18
N SER A 45 -2.42 -0.48 3.04
CA SER A 45 -1.55 -0.10 4.16
C SER A 45 -1.63 1.38 4.56
N TRP A 46 -2.49 2.22 3.97
CA TRP A 46 -2.45 3.67 4.26
C TRP A 46 -2.53 3.99 5.75
N ALA A 47 -3.44 3.34 6.50
CA ALA A 47 -3.60 3.59 7.93
C ALA A 47 -2.37 3.23 8.77
N VAL A 48 -1.54 2.28 8.30
CA VAL A 48 -0.30 1.89 8.97
C VAL A 48 0.88 2.75 8.51
N LEU A 49 0.89 3.15 7.23
CA LEU A 49 1.90 4.04 6.67
C LEU A 49 1.77 5.48 7.15
N GLU A 50 0.56 5.93 7.46
CA GLU A 50 0.26 7.27 7.96
C GLU A 50 -0.76 7.16 9.11
N PRO A 51 -0.32 6.74 10.31
CA PRO A 51 -1.20 6.54 11.47
C PRO A 51 -1.87 7.84 11.94
N GLU A 52 -1.22 8.96 11.75
CA GLU A 52 -1.75 10.31 11.97
C GLU A 52 -1.42 11.19 10.76
N GLU A 53 -2.24 12.20 10.52
CA GLU A 53 -2.08 13.11 9.39
C GLU A 53 -0.68 13.72 9.32
N GLY A 54 0.06 13.43 8.25
CA GLY A 54 1.40 13.93 8.01
C GLY A 54 2.50 13.23 8.81
N VAL A 55 2.17 12.19 9.58
CA VAL A 55 3.13 11.37 10.31
C VAL A 55 3.27 10.04 9.59
N TYR A 56 4.39 9.84 8.92
CA TYR A 56 4.66 8.64 8.15
C TYR A 56 5.51 7.64 8.92
N ASP A 57 5.12 6.37 8.87
CA ASP A 57 5.88 5.21 9.35
C ASP A 57 6.16 4.27 8.17
N PHE A 58 7.32 4.42 7.57
CA PHE A 58 7.75 3.63 6.41
C PHE A 58 8.80 2.57 6.75
N ASP A 59 9.32 2.53 7.96
CA ASP A 59 10.46 1.71 8.31
C ASP A 59 10.13 0.21 8.21
N TRP A 60 8.96 -0.19 8.68
CA TRP A 60 8.48 -1.56 8.54
C TRP A 60 8.33 -2.01 7.07
N LEU A 61 7.83 -1.11 6.21
CA LEU A 61 7.65 -1.39 4.79
C LEU A 61 9.00 -1.52 4.09
N GLU A 62 9.96 -0.67 4.44
CA GLU A 62 11.32 -0.75 3.93
C GLU A 62 12.00 -2.08 4.30
N GLU A 63 11.88 -2.51 5.55
CA GLU A 63 12.41 -3.78 6.01
C GLU A 63 11.84 -4.97 5.21
N ILE A 64 10.52 -4.96 4.98
CA ILE A 64 9.86 -6.01 4.20
C ILE A 64 10.34 -5.99 2.74
N ILE A 65 10.42 -4.82 2.10
CA ILE A 65 10.94 -4.69 0.74
C ILE A 65 12.37 -5.24 0.66
N ASP A 66 13.22 -4.91 1.62
CA ASP A 66 14.61 -5.37 1.65
C ASP A 66 14.71 -6.88 1.86
N ASN A 67 13.86 -7.47 2.71
CA ASN A 67 13.82 -8.90 2.96
C ASN A 67 13.31 -9.68 1.73
N LEU A 68 12.30 -9.17 1.04
CA LEU A 68 11.86 -9.71 -0.24
C LEU A 68 12.96 -9.65 -1.29
N GLY A 69 13.69 -8.52 -1.37
CA GLY A 69 14.83 -8.36 -2.28
C GLY A 69 15.96 -9.35 -2.02
N LYS A 70 16.33 -9.57 -0.75
CA LYS A 70 17.31 -10.61 -0.35
C LYS A 70 16.87 -12.02 -0.76
N ALA A 71 15.56 -12.27 -0.79
CA ALA A 71 14.98 -13.53 -1.22
C ALA A 71 14.85 -13.66 -2.75
N GLY A 72 15.18 -12.62 -3.52
CA GLY A 72 15.06 -12.58 -4.98
C GLY A 72 13.62 -12.32 -5.47
N ILE A 73 12.75 -11.80 -4.59
CA ILE A 73 11.35 -11.47 -4.90
C ILE A 73 11.26 -9.98 -5.22
N GLN A 74 10.73 -9.65 -6.38
CA GLN A 74 10.49 -8.28 -6.83
C GLN A 74 9.17 -7.74 -6.26
N VAL A 75 9.07 -6.42 -6.18
CA VAL A 75 7.92 -5.72 -5.60
C VAL A 75 7.26 -4.82 -6.64
N ILE A 76 5.93 -4.93 -6.73
CA ILE A 76 5.05 -3.93 -7.31
C ILE A 76 4.49 -3.14 -6.12
N LEU A 77 4.98 -1.93 -5.90
CA LEU A 77 4.57 -1.14 -4.75
C LEU A 77 3.27 -0.40 -5.04
N ALA A 78 2.28 -0.57 -4.18
CA ALA A 78 0.99 0.09 -4.33
C ALA A 78 0.96 1.47 -3.67
N THR A 79 0.20 2.39 -4.29
CA THR A 79 -0.28 3.60 -3.64
C THR A 79 -1.63 3.25 -2.99
N PRO A 80 -1.76 3.25 -1.65
CA PRO A 80 -2.89 2.62 -0.96
C PRO A 80 -4.15 3.49 -0.89
N SER A 81 -4.38 4.37 -1.87
CA SER A 81 -5.45 5.39 -1.83
C SER A 81 -6.86 4.81 -1.75
N GLY A 82 -7.03 3.57 -2.20
CA GLY A 82 -8.32 2.86 -2.11
C GLY A 82 -8.75 2.48 -0.69
N ALA A 83 -7.82 2.46 0.27
CA ALA A 83 -8.05 2.05 1.66
C ALA A 83 -7.69 3.18 2.63
N MET A 84 -8.41 4.30 2.53
CA MET A 84 -8.14 5.50 3.32
C MET A 84 -8.22 5.24 4.84
N PRO A 85 -7.36 5.91 5.63
CA PRO A 85 -7.32 5.76 7.07
C PRO A 85 -8.55 6.41 7.75
N HIS A 86 -8.86 5.92 8.95
CA HIS A 86 -10.04 6.38 9.68
C HIS A 86 -9.94 7.86 10.10
N TRP A 87 -8.74 8.34 10.48
CA TRP A 87 -8.53 9.75 10.84
C TRP A 87 -8.95 10.71 9.72
N LEU A 88 -8.77 10.30 8.45
CA LEU A 88 -9.12 11.12 7.29
C LEU A 88 -10.63 11.41 7.24
N THR A 89 -11.46 10.39 7.46
CA THR A 89 -12.91 10.54 7.45
C THR A 89 -13.45 11.21 8.70
N GLN A 90 -12.78 11.09 9.84
CA GLN A 90 -13.14 11.81 11.06
C GLN A 90 -12.87 13.31 10.92
N LYS A 91 -11.72 13.66 10.35
CA LYS A 91 -11.27 15.06 10.25
C LYS A 91 -11.90 15.79 9.06
N TYR A 92 -12.16 15.06 7.97
CA TYR A 92 -12.66 15.58 6.70
C TYR A 92 -13.83 14.73 6.17
N PRO A 93 -15.01 14.74 6.84
CA PRO A 93 -16.14 13.89 6.45
C PRO A 93 -16.65 14.18 5.02
N GLU A 94 -16.35 15.35 4.45
CA GLU A 94 -16.69 15.73 3.09
C GLU A 94 -15.93 14.93 2.02
N VAL A 95 -14.87 14.22 2.38
CA VAL A 95 -14.16 13.35 1.42
C VAL A 95 -15.00 12.15 0.99
N MET A 96 -16.01 11.78 1.80
CA MET A 96 -16.87 10.65 1.49
C MET A 96 -17.84 10.95 0.34
N GLN A 97 -17.99 9.99 -0.56
CA GLN A 97 -18.87 10.08 -1.72
C GLN A 97 -20.33 10.34 -1.30
N VAL A 98 -21.01 11.24 -1.99
CA VAL A 98 -22.45 11.45 -1.90
C VAL A 98 -23.15 10.69 -3.02
N ARG A 99 -24.13 9.88 -2.67
CA ARG A 99 -24.95 9.10 -3.61
C ARG A 99 -25.99 9.96 -4.32
N ALA A 100 -26.61 9.40 -5.36
CA ALA A 100 -27.67 10.08 -6.10
C ALA A 100 -28.89 10.45 -5.24
N ASP A 101 -29.15 9.74 -4.15
CA ASP A 101 -30.22 10.03 -3.19
C ASP A 101 -29.84 11.12 -2.15
N GLY A 102 -28.67 11.75 -2.32
CA GLY A 102 -28.16 12.79 -1.44
C GLY A 102 -27.51 12.29 -0.14
N ARG A 103 -27.47 10.99 0.09
CA ARG A 103 -26.84 10.42 1.30
C ARG A 103 -25.32 10.32 1.10
N ARG A 104 -24.59 10.71 2.12
CA ARG A 104 -23.13 10.50 2.18
C ARG A 104 -22.82 9.07 2.58
N ASN A 105 -21.84 8.46 1.90
CA ASN A 105 -21.35 7.14 2.29
C ASN A 105 -20.70 7.18 3.67
N LEU A 106 -20.80 6.07 4.41
CA LEU A 106 -20.09 5.89 5.66
C LEU A 106 -18.66 5.38 5.39
N PRO A 107 -17.71 5.61 6.32
CA PRO A 107 -16.38 5.01 6.27
C PRO A 107 -16.45 3.48 6.16
N GLY A 108 -15.45 2.91 5.56
CA GLY A 108 -15.36 1.47 5.28
C GLY A 108 -15.57 1.17 3.81
N LYS A 109 -15.22 -0.03 3.42
CA LYS A 109 -15.09 -0.49 2.03
C LYS A 109 -13.97 0.23 1.26
N ARG A 110 -13.67 -0.32 0.10
CA ARG A 110 -12.64 0.18 -0.82
C ARG A 110 -13.24 1.23 -1.74
N HIS A 111 -12.48 2.28 -2.06
CA HIS A 111 -12.86 3.34 -3.00
C HIS A 111 -14.20 4.05 -2.67
N ASN A 112 -14.46 4.30 -1.40
CA ASN A 112 -15.71 4.87 -0.93
C ASN A 112 -15.67 6.41 -0.77
N PHE A 113 -14.70 7.06 -1.36
CA PHE A 113 -14.48 8.50 -1.32
C PHE A 113 -14.89 9.19 -2.62
N CYS A 114 -14.98 10.51 -2.56
CA CYS A 114 -15.25 11.36 -3.72
C CYS A 114 -13.94 11.63 -4.48
N TYR A 115 -13.80 11.11 -5.69
CA TYR A 115 -12.62 11.30 -6.54
C TYR A 115 -12.33 12.76 -6.92
N THR A 116 -13.33 13.63 -6.80
CA THR A 116 -13.19 15.06 -7.08
C THR A 116 -12.96 15.90 -5.83
N SER A 117 -12.93 15.29 -4.63
CA SER A 117 -12.64 16.01 -3.39
C SER A 117 -11.24 16.61 -3.43
N PRO A 118 -11.09 17.95 -3.29
CA PRO A 118 -9.76 18.59 -3.26
C PRO A 118 -8.93 18.10 -2.08
N VAL A 119 -9.56 17.88 -0.92
CA VAL A 119 -8.88 17.37 0.29
C VAL A 119 -8.35 15.97 0.03
N MET A 120 -9.19 15.05 -0.48
CA MET A 120 -8.76 13.69 -0.75
C MET A 120 -7.60 13.65 -1.75
N ARG A 121 -7.69 14.42 -2.83
CA ARG A 121 -6.63 14.52 -3.84
C ARG A 121 -5.32 15.03 -3.25
N ALA A 122 -5.37 16.07 -2.40
CA ALA A 122 -4.18 16.60 -1.75
C ALA A 122 -3.53 15.57 -0.81
N LYS A 123 -4.33 14.77 -0.08
CA LYS A 123 -3.81 13.73 0.80
C LYS A 123 -3.19 12.56 0.03
N ILE A 124 -3.84 12.12 -1.04
CA ILE A 124 -3.28 11.10 -1.94
C ILE A 124 -1.94 11.58 -2.51
N THR A 125 -1.89 12.80 -3.06
CA THR A 125 -0.66 13.37 -3.62
C THR A 125 0.47 13.39 -2.59
N ALA A 126 0.20 13.87 -1.37
CA ALA A 126 1.22 13.94 -0.32
C ALA A 126 1.76 12.55 0.07
N LEU A 127 0.89 11.55 0.18
CA LEU A 127 1.31 10.17 0.45
C LEU A 127 2.14 9.59 -0.70
N ASP A 128 1.67 9.77 -1.94
CA ASP A 128 2.35 9.23 -3.12
C ASP A 128 3.72 9.88 -3.33
N GLU A 129 3.85 11.19 -3.07
CA GLU A 129 5.13 11.89 -3.06
C GLU A 129 6.08 11.31 -2.02
N ALA A 130 5.62 11.14 -0.77
CA ALA A 130 6.42 10.57 0.31
C ALA A 130 6.86 9.12 0.02
N LEU A 131 5.96 8.29 -0.51
CA LEU A 131 6.28 6.91 -0.93
C LEU A 131 7.31 6.90 -2.07
N SER A 132 7.13 7.75 -3.08
CA SER A 132 8.03 7.80 -4.23
C SER A 132 9.42 8.33 -3.84
N GLU A 133 9.50 9.27 -2.91
CA GLU A 133 10.77 9.78 -2.38
C GLU A 133 11.55 8.69 -1.63
N ARG A 134 10.85 7.91 -0.78
CA ARG A 134 11.48 6.85 0.03
C ARG A 134 11.85 5.62 -0.80
N PHE A 135 10.96 5.16 -1.67
CA PHE A 135 11.07 3.84 -2.31
C PHE A 135 11.38 3.88 -3.81
N GLY A 136 11.28 5.03 -4.46
CA GLY A 136 11.43 5.14 -5.91
C GLY A 136 12.80 4.75 -6.47
N LYS A 137 13.81 4.58 -5.61
CA LYS A 137 15.17 4.17 -5.98
C LYS A 137 15.52 2.74 -5.53
N LYS A 138 14.60 2.02 -4.92
CA LYS A 138 14.82 0.63 -4.50
C LYS A 138 14.87 -0.27 -5.73
N GLU A 139 15.94 -1.02 -5.92
CA GLU A 139 16.19 -1.82 -7.13
C GLU A 139 15.15 -2.92 -7.35
N ASN A 140 14.62 -3.48 -6.26
CA ASN A 140 13.62 -4.53 -6.32
C ASN A 140 12.17 -4.01 -6.40
N VAL A 141 11.94 -2.70 -6.31
CA VAL A 141 10.65 -2.05 -6.63
C VAL A 141 10.62 -1.80 -8.13
N ILE A 142 9.96 -2.68 -8.88
CA ILE A 142 10.01 -2.69 -10.35
C ILE A 142 8.86 -1.99 -11.03
N LEU A 143 7.73 -1.84 -10.35
CA LEU A 143 6.50 -1.20 -10.84
C LEU A 143 5.75 -0.52 -9.69
N TRP A 144 4.87 0.41 -10.06
CA TRP A 144 3.90 1.02 -9.16
C TRP A 144 2.49 0.57 -9.51
N HIS A 145 1.75 0.13 -8.50
CA HIS A 145 0.31 -0.13 -8.61
C HIS A 145 -0.44 1.13 -8.15
N LEU A 146 -1.01 1.87 -9.08
CA LEU A 146 -1.83 3.04 -8.78
C LEU A 146 -3.25 2.58 -8.43
N SER A 147 -3.68 2.86 -7.23
CA SER A 147 -4.98 2.46 -6.69
C SER A 147 -5.98 3.62 -6.67
#